data_d71397c4eaaf09403efa343c122fe9c1
#
_entry.id   d71397c4eaaf09403efa343c122fe9c1
#
_cell.length_a   1.000
_cell.length_b   1.000
_cell.length_c   1.000
_cell.angle_alpha   90.00
_cell.angle_beta   90.00
_cell.angle_gamma   90.00
#
_symmetry.space_group_name_H-M   'P 1'
#
loop_
_entity.id
_entity.type
_entity.pdbx_description
1 polymer ?
#
loop_
_entity_poly.entity_id
_entity_poly.type
_entity_poly.pdbx_seq_one_letter_code
_entity_poly.pdbx_strand_id
1 'polypeptide(L)'
;MRTRIVRCAALTASAICTATVMTSCALFERRMEHKVKTEVSFSWWGKDARNEYTLDGLKAYQNSNKDVVVRPEYADFDGFKTRMDVEFFSDTTADIMQLNYSWLYEYSPDGEDFYDLNELSEYINLSAFDDDSLSYGTINGKLNALPTGTNCITFYYNKTMYDSYGLSLPENWSDLINAAEVMKSDEVYPVEMTKKAAYLSSVAYVEQVTGRKMLSDSGEFQYTSEDVRLMLAFYQEMLNKKVTKPAWDFDRNDLEKCLTAGVASWISDAEYYCEPAQKLGFDIVIGDYPKHKRAVSSGWYKKPTSVYAIKKNTKSPEEAAKLLDYLVNGEEMALLQGMGKGVPASKAALEALEARDMLDGIEYKANEKMASSDELEIMSPKL
;
A
#
# COMPACT_ATOMS: atom_id res chain seq x y z
N MET A 1 62.11 36.46 -55.69
CA MET A 1 62.02 35.18 -54.93
C MET A 1 61.42 35.37 -53.53
N ARG A 2 61.56 36.44 -52.81
CA ARG A 2 61.02 36.67 -51.46
C ARG A 2 59.49 36.80 -51.40
N THR A 3 58.84 37.33 -52.45
CA THR A 3 57.39 37.63 -52.43
C THR A 3 56.54 36.37 -52.65
N ARG A 4 57.06 35.25 -53.26
CA ARG A 4 56.31 33.97 -53.40
C ARG A 4 56.34 33.13 -52.17
N ILE A 5 57.38 33.20 -51.35
CA ILE A 5 57.50 32.43 -50.11
C ILE A 5 56.54 32.95 -49.06
N VAL A 6 56.33 34.28 -48.95
CA VAL A 6 55.39 34.92 -48.00
C VAL A 6 53.94 34.58 -48.31
N ARG A 7 53.58 34.44 -49.63
CA ARG A 7 52.22 34.07 -50.02
C ARG A 7 51.89 32.59 -49.75
N CYS A 8 52.85 31.70 -49.92
CA CYS A 8 52.66 30.29 -49.57
C CYS A 8 52.59 30.08 -48.06
N ALA A 9 53.34 30.81 -47.24
CA ALA A 9 53.27 30.73 -45.76
C ALA A 9 51.96 31.29 -45.23
N ALA A 10 51.42 32.37 -45.85
CA ALA A 10 50.12 32.92 -45.44
C ALA A 10 48.93 31.98 -45.79
N LEU A 11 48.96 31.31 -46.92
CA LEU A 11 47.93 30.34 -47.32
C LEU A 11 47.94 29.06 -46.48
N THR A 12 49.13 28.55 -46.10
CA THR A 12 49.23 27.39 -45.20
C THR A 12 48.83 27.71 -43.78
N ALA A 13 49.15 28.90 -43.25
CA ALA A 13 48.71 29.36 -41.94
C ALA A 13 47.16 29.53 -41.86
N SER A 14 46.55 30.08 -42.93
CA SER A 14 45.09 30.24 -43.00
C SER A 14 44.38 28.89 -43.10
N ALA A 15 44.90 27.92 -43.81
CA ALA A 15 44.34 26.56 -43.94
C ALA A 15 44.45 25.75 -42.61
N ILE A 16 45.53 25.92 -41.86
CA ILE A 16 45.70 25.29 -40.54
C ILE A 16 44.77 25.95 -39.51
N CYS A 17 44.58 27.27 -39.52
CA CYS A 17 43.62 27.93 -38.62
C CYS A 17 42.17 27.53 -38.90
N THR A 18 41.77 27.42 -40.17
CA THR A 18 40.41 26.93 -40.51
C THR A 18 40.18 25.47 -40.15
N ALA A 19 41.17 24.58 -40.34
CA ALA A 19 41.07 23.19 -39.95
C ALA A 19 40.99 23.02 -38.42
N THR A 20 41.70 23.79 -37.61
CA THR A 20 41.64 23.74 -36.16
C THR A 20 40.32 24.30 -35.62
N VAL A 21 39.72 25.31 -36.23
CA VAL A 21 38.40 25.83 -35.83
C VAL A 21 37.30 24.84 -36.16
N MET A 22 37.34 24.18 -37.33
CA MET A 22 36.35 23.15 -37.71
C MET A 22 36.45 21.88 -36.84
N THR A 23 37.68 21.45 -36.48
CA THR A 23 37.84 20.31 -35.56
C THR A 23 37.45 20.68 -34.11
N SER A 24 37.65 21.92 -33.68
CA SER A 24 37.26 22.38 -32.38
C SER A 24 35.72 22.53 -32.27
N CYS A 25 35.05 23.00 -33.32
CA CYS A 25 33.57 22.99 -33.37
C CYS A 25 32.99 21.59 -33.38
N ALA A 26 33.54 20.67 -34.19
CA ALA A 26 33.07 19.29 -34.21
C ALA A 26 33.36 18.52 -32.91
N LEU A 27 34.44 18.83 -32.19
CA LEU A 27 34.74 18.32 -30.87
C LEU A 27 33.87 19.00 -29.78
N PHE A 28 33.49 20.24 -29.97
CA PHE A 28 32.56 20.95 -29.08
C PHE A 28 31.12 20.47 -29.27
N GLU A 29 30.67 20.25 -30.52
CA GLU A 29 29.37 19.61 -30.79
C GLU A 29 29.33 18.20 -30.25
N ARG A 30 30.39 17.40 -30.41
CA ARG A 30 30.47 16.04 -29.81
C ARG A 30 30.51 16.06 -28.27
N ARG A 31 30.92 17.15 -27.66
CA ARG A 31 30.99 17.35 -26.20
C ARG A 31 29.67 17.89 -25.62
N MET A 32 28.76 18.39 -26.47
CA MET A 32 27.47 18.97 -26.10
C MET A 32 26.28 18.07 -26.34
N GLU A 33 26.46 16.83 -26.82
CA GLU A 33 25.45 15.78 -26.68
C GLU A 33 25.45 15.19 -25.26
N HIS A 34 25.45 16.03 -24.24
CA HIS A 34 24.85 15.62 -22.98
C HIS A 34 23.35 15.61 -23.24
N LYS A 35 22.83 14.45 -23.65
CA LYS A 35 21.40 14.21 -23.69
C LYS A 35 20.87 14.62 -22.31
N VAL A 36 20.04 15.66 -22.26
CA VAL A 36 19.45 16.13 -21.01
C VAL A 36 18.66 14.95 -20.48
N LYS A 37 19.05 14.44 -19.31
CA LYS A 37 18.35 13.33 -18.68
C LYS A 37 16.97 13.80 -18.28
N THR A 38 15.98 12.95 -18.49
CA THR A 38 14.63 13.19 -17.99
C THR A 38 14.60 12.98 -16.48
N GLU A 39 14.17 13.96 -15.72
CA GLU A 39 13.97 13.85 -14.29
C GLU A 39 12.54 13.40 -13.99
N VAL A 40 12.38 12.40 -13.11
CA VAL A 40 11.11 11.95 -12.58
C VAL A 40 11.22 11.87 -11.06
N SER A 41 10.29 12.46 -10.35
CA SER A 41 10.26 12.44 -8.89
C SER A 41 9.27 11.39 -8.37
N PHE A 42 9.63 10.73 -7.26
CA PHE A 42 8.76 9.78 -6.57
C PHE A 42 8.71 10.08 -5.08
N SER A 43 7.50 10.25 -4.54
CA SER A 43 7.27 10.52 -3.13
C SER A 43 6.57 9.35 -2.42
N TRP A 44 7.07 9.00 -1.21
CA TRP A 44 6.49 7.94 -0.38
C TRP A 44 6.70 8.19 1.11
N TRP A 45 5.90 7.50 1.95
CA TRP A 45 6.20 7.42 3.38
C TRP A 45 6.85 6.09 3.74
N GLY A 46 7.78 6.14 4.66
CA GLY A 46 8.46 4.95 5.16
C GLY A 46 9.47 5.27 6.25
N LYS A 47 9.91 4.24 6.94
CA LYS A 47 11.01 4.26 7.90
C LYS A 47 12.01 3.18 7.51
N ASP A 48 13.24 3.34 7.96
CA ASP A 48 14.32 2.34 7.92
C ASP A 48 14.28 1.43 6.66
N ALA A 49 13.95 0.15 6.85
CA ALA A 49 13.95 -0.85 5.78
C ALA A 49 13.10 -0.44 4.56
N ARG A 50 11.93 0.22 4.77
CA ARG A 50 11.08 0.66 3.66
C ARG A 50 11.77 1.72 2.80
N ASN A 51 12.50 2.64 3.42
CA ASN A 51 13.28 3.63 2.69
C ASN A 51 14.48 2.97 1.99
N GLU A 52 15.17 2.04 2.67
CA GLU A 52 16.33 1.34 2.14
C GLU A 52 16.01 0.58 0.85
N TYR A 53 15.05 -0.36 0.88
CA TYR A 53 14.73 -1.13 -0.32
C TYR A 53 14.13 -0.26 -1.45
N THR A 54 13.40 0.80 -1.10
CA THR A 54 12.87 1.71 -2.12
C THR A 54 14.00 2.46 -2.82
N LEU A 55 14.95 3.01 -2.06
CA LEU A 55 16.11 3.70 -2.62
C LEU A 55 16.99 2.78 -3.47
N ASP A 56 17.20 1.52 -3.03
CA ASP A 56 17.95 0.54 -3.79
C ASP A 56 17.23 0.19 -5.11
N GLY A 57 15.90 0.02 -5.08
CA GLY A 57 15.11 -0.20 -6.28
C GLY A 57 15.18 0.98 -7.26
N LEU A 58 15.08 2.22 -6.79
CA LEU A 58 15.22 3.41 -7.64
C LEU A 58 16.62 3.50 -8.25
N LYS A 59 17.66 3.14 -7.50
CA LYS A 59 19.03 3.09 -7.99
C LYS A 59 19.22 2.00 -9.06
N ALA A 60 18.62 0.82 -8.86
CA ALA A 60 18.63 -0.26 -9.84
C ALA A 60 17.93 0.17 -11.13
N TYR A 61 16.75 0.80 -11.04
CA TYR A 61 16.03 1.37 -12.17
C TYR A 61 16.89 2.36 -12.95
N GLN A 62 17.53 3.34 -12.29
CA GLN A 62 18.41 4.33 -12.94
C GLN A 62 19.65 3.69 -13.58
N ASN A 63 20.15 2.57 -13.03
CA ASN A 63 21.27 1.83 -13.61
C ASN A 63 20.89 1.19 -14.95
N SER A 64 19.67 0.76 -15.12
CA SER A 64 19.12 0.19 -16.34
C SER A 64 18.61 1.26 -17.32
N ASN A 65 18.21 2.44 -16.81
CA ASN A 65 17.62 3.55 -17.57
C ASN A 65 18.51 4.81 -17.50
N LYS A 66 19.63 4.81 -18.24
CA LYS A 66 20.68 5.84 -18.15
C LYS A 66 20.26 7.25 -18.53
N ASP A 67 19.16 7.38 -19.28
CA ASP A 67 18.59 8.68 -19.72
C ASP A 67 17.61 9.28 -18.68
N VAL A 68 17.32 8.55 -17.58
CA VAL A 68 16.42 8.98 -16.51
C VAL A 68 17.20 9.27 -15.23
N VAL A 69 16.78 10.29 -14.49
CA VAL A 69 17.19 10.58 -13.11
C VAL A 69 15.95 10.51 -12.25
N VAL A 70 15.92 9.63 -11.25
CA VAL A 70 14.83 9.58 -10.29
C VAL A 70 15.19 10.39 -9.07
N ARG A 71 14.33 11.35 -8.69
CA ARG A 71 14.46 12.16 -7.47
C ARG A 71 13.59 11.57 -6.37
N PRO A 72 14.19 10.98 -5.32
CA PRO A 72 13.46 10.43 -4.20
C PRO A 72 13.00 11.53 -3.24
N GLU A 73 11.75 11.45 -2.76
CA GLU A 73 11.15 12.33 -1.76
C GLU A 73 10.41 11.49 -0.73
N TYR A 74 10.89 11.44 0.52
CA TYR A 74 10.25 10.61 1.53
C TYR A 74 10.23 11.25 2.91
N ALA A 75 9.29 10.81 3.74
CA ALA A 75 9.16 11.22 5.13
C ALA A 75 8.48 10.11 5.95
N ASP A 76 8.45 10.27 7.26
CA ASP A 76 7.61 9.46 8.14
C ASP A 76 6.13 9.75 7.89
N PHE A 77 5.28 8.76 8.14
CA PHE A 77 3.84 8.84 7.85
C PHE A 77 3.15 10.08 8.46
N ASP A 78 3.46 10.42 9.72
CA ASP A 78 2.82 11.52 10.44
C ASP A 78 3.07 12.89 9.79
N GLY A 79 4.27 13.11 9.23
CA GLY A 79 4.60 14.35 8.53
C GLY A 79 4.25 14.35 7.04
N PHE A 80 4.12 13.17 6.46
CA PHE A 80 3.93 13.00 5.02
C PHE A 80 2.61 13.59 4.53
N LYS A 81 1.49 13.33 5.24
CA LYS A 81 0.16 13.87 4.85
C LYS A 81 0.16 15.39 4.84
N THR A 82 0.68 16.01 5.92
CA THR A 82 0.73 17.48 6.02
C THR A 82 1.58 18.10 4.90
N ARG A 83 2.71 17.46 4.57
CA ARG A 83 3.54 17.89 3.44
C ARG A 83 2.80 17.74 2.11
N MET A 84 2.17 16.59 1.88
CA MET A 84 1.40 16.30 0.67
C MET A 84 0.27 17.31 0.46
N ASP A 85 -0.46 17.70 1.52
CA ASP A 85 -1.51 18.72 1.45
C ASP A 85 -0.95 20.05 0.90
N VAL A 86 0.18 20.50 1.44
CA VAL A 86 0.82 21.74 0.98
C VAL A 86 1.30 21.63 -0.46
N GLU A 87 1.96 20.54 -0.81
CA GLU A 87 2.50 20.29 -2.15
C GLU A 87 1.38 20.16 -3.19
N PHE A 88 0.26 19.52 -2.84
CA PHE A 88 -0.88 19.37 -3.73
C PHE A 88 -1.53 20.72 -4.04
N PHE A 89 -1.80 21.53 -3.01
CA PHE A 89 -2.36 22.88 -3.17
C PHE A 89 -1.44 23.86 -3.91
N SER A 90 -0.12 23.66 -3.83
CA SER A 90 0.86 24.51 -4.53
C SER A 90 1.30 23.97 -5.89
N ASP A 91 0.75 22.85 -6.35
CA ASP A 91 1.12 22.13 -7.58
C ASP A 91 2.62 21.76 -7.63
N THR A 92 3.19 21.43 -6.47
CA THR A 92 4.62 21.06 -6.33
C THR A 92 4.85 19.61 -5.93
N THR A 93 3.82 18.76 -6.00
CA THR A 93 3.92 17.33 -5.73
C THR A 93 4.91 16.64 -6.65
N ALA A 94 5.46 15.51 -6.21
CA ALA A 94 6.24 14.62 -7.06
C ALA A 94 5.45 14.11 -8.26
N ASP A 95 6.14 13.66 -9.32
CA ASP A 95 5.52 13.09 -10.53
C ASP A 95 4.74 11.80 -10.19
N ILE A 96 5.31 10.95 -9.32
CA ILE A 96 4.65 9.75 -8.80
C ILE A 96 4.51 9.90 -7.28
N MET A 97 3.35 9.56 -6.74
CA MET A 97 3.04 9.69 -5.32
C MET A 97 2.50 8.39 -4.76
N GLN A 98 3.00 7.99 -3.58
CA GLN A 98 2.31 7.01 -2.75
C GLN A 98 1.19 7.71 -1.99
N LEU A 99 -0.03 7.18 -2.07
CA LEU A 99 -1.22 7.72 -1.40
C LEU A 99 -1.86 6.66 -0.51
N ASN A 100 -2.39 7.10 0.63
CA ASN A 100 -3.36 6.29 1.33
C ASN A 100 -4.63 6.22 0.47
N TYR A 101 -5.37 5.13 0.56
CA TYR A 101 -6.56 4.90 -0.26
C TYR A 101 -7.59 6.05 -0.18
N SER A 102 -7.83 6.56 1.04
CA SER A 102 -8.75 7.69 1.22
C SER A 102 -8.24 9.01 0.62
N TRP A 103 -6.92 9.22 0.57
CA TRP A 103 -6.35 10.46 0.03
C TRP A 103 -6.52 10.57 -1.48
N LEU A 104 -6.57 9.44 -2.21
CA LEU A 104 -6.85 9.46 -3.64
C LEU A 104 -8.16 10.20 -3.94
N TYR A 105 -9.21 9.90 -3.17
CA TYR A 105 -10.52 10.54 -3.31
C TYR A 105 -10.60 11.92 -2.65
N GLU A 106 -9.78 12.18 -1.64
CA GLU A 106 -9.68 13.50 -1.01
C GLU A 106 -9.09 14.53 -1.96
N TYR A 107 -8.03 14.14 -2.70
CA TYR A 107 -7.33 15.02 -3.63
C TYR A 107 -8.01 15.09 -5.01
N SER A 108 -8.68 14.05 -5.45
CA SER A 108 -9.31 13.97 -6.77
C SER A 108 -10.69 13.30 -6.69
N PRO A 109 -11.69 13.97 -6.09
CA PRO A 109 -13.02 13.38 -5.90
C PRO A 109 -13.76 13.10 -7.22
N ASP A 110 -13.41 13.78 -8.30
CA ASP A 110 -13.95 13.63 -9.64
C ASP A 110 -13.05 12.83 -10.61
N GLY A 111 -11.82 12.48 -10.18
CA GLY A 111 -10.84 11.74 -10.97
C GLY A 111 -10.06 12.60 -11.97
N GLU A 112 -10.06 13.94 -11.82
CA GLU A 112 -9.42 14.85 -12.79
C GLU A 112 -8.02 15.30 -12.39
N ASP A 113 -7.61 15.13 -11.12
CA ASP A 113 -6.35 15.70 -10.60
C ASP A 113 -5.14 14.77 -10.73
N PHE A 114 -5.39 13.48 -11.07
CA PHE A 114 -4.35 12.52 -11.42
C PHE A 114 -4.43 12.12 -12.88
N TYR A 115 -3.35 11.56 -13.40
CA TYR A 115 -3.30 11.04 -14.76
C TYR A 115 -4.23 9.82 -14.89
N ASP A 116 -4.94 9.68 -16.01
CA ASP A 116 -5.63 8.44 -16.32
C ASP A 116 -4.63 7.42 -16.85
N LEU A 117 -4.31 6.42 -16.05
CA LEU A 117 -3.30 5.40 -16.37
C LEU A 117 -3.71 4.52 -17.55
N ASN A 118 -5.00 4.50 -17.95
CA ASN A 118 -5.43 3.85 -19.19
C ASN A 118 -4.80 4.51 -20.42
N GLU A 119 -4.55 5.82 -20.38
CA GLU A 119 -3.85 6.55 -21.45
C GLU A 119 -2.35 6.21 -21.53
N LEU A 120 -1.81 5.58 -20.49
CA LEU A 120 -0.40 5.17 -20.36
C LEU A 120 -0.21 3.64 -20.42
N SER A 121 -1.24 2.90 -20.83
CA SER A 121 -1.24 1.42 -20.90
C SER A 121 -0.19 0.83 -21.84
N GLU A 122 0.40 1.62 -22.73
CA GLU A 122 1.55 1.21 -23.55
C GLU A 122 2.83 1.04 -22.69
N TYR A 123 2.92 1.76 -21.57
CA TYR A 123 4.08 1.82 -20.67
C TYR A 123 3.88 1.08 -19.35
N ILE A 124 2.63 0.73 -19.01
CA ILE A 124 2.25 0.05 -17.76
C ILE A 124 1.53 -1.25 -18.09
N ASN A 125 2.01 -2.36 -17.54
CA ASN A 125 1.34 -3.65 -17.68
C ASN A 125 0.11 -3.74 -16.75
N LEU A 126 -1.01 -3.17 -17.18
CA LEU A 126 -2.27 -3.20 -16.44
C LEU A 126 -2.87 -4.62 -16.35
N SER A 127 -2.52 -5.54 -17.26
CA SER A 127 -3.01 -6.93 -17.24
C SER A 127 -2.46 -7.76 -16.08
N ALA A 128 -1.46 -7.25 -15.37
CA ALA A 128 -0.95 -7.85 -14.14
C ALA A 128 -1.90 -7.68 -12.94
N PHE A 129 -2.97 -6.90 -13.07
CA PHE A 129 -3.96 -6.65 -12.03
C PHE A 129 -5.30 -7.25 -12.41
N ASP A 130 -6.07 -7.73 -11.43
CA ASP A 130 -7.46 -8.10 -11.63
C ASP A 130 -8.39 -6.87 -11.55
N ASP A 131 -9.65 -7.06 -11.96
CA ASP A 131 -10.65 -5.98 -12.01
C ASP A 131 -10.90 -5.35 -10.64
N ASP A 132 -10.93 -6.15 -9.57
CA ASP A 132 -11.08 -5.66 -8.19
C ASP A 132 -9.94 -4.73 -7.82
N SER A 133 -8.70 -5.14 -8.12
CA SER A 133 -7.49 -4.35 -7.87
C SER A 133 -7.49 -3.03 -8.65
N LEU A 134 -7.88 -3.04 -9.92
CA LEU A 134 -7.98 -1.82 -10.73
C LEU A 134 -9.12 -0.91 -10.23
N SER A 135 -10.20 -1.49 -9.70
CA SER A 135 -11.34 -0.72 -9.19
C SER A 135 -10.96 0.20 -8.02
N TYR A 136 -9.96 -0.17 -7.20
CA TYR A 136 -9.48 0.70 -6.12
C TYR A 136 -8.94 2.06 -6.60
N GLY A 137 -8.32 2.08 -7.77
CA GLY A 137 -7.76 3.32 -8.34
C GLY A 137 -8.69 4.01 -9.33
N THR A 138 -9.87 3.44 -9.60
CA THR A 138 -10.79 3.94 -10.62
C THR A 138 -11.79 4.92 -10.03
N ILE A 139 -11.77 6.17 -10.50
CA ILE A 139 -12.71 7.23 -10.12
C ILE A 139 -13.42 7.73 -11.40
N ASN A 140 -14.73 7.67 -11.42
CA ASN A 140 -15.55 8.10 -12.57
C ASN A 140 -15.10 7.51 -13.92
N GLY A 141 -14.65 6.24 -13.92
CA GLY A 141 -14.20 5.52 -15.11
C GLY A 141 -12.75 5.81 -15.54
N LYS A 142 -12.00 6.64 -14.80
CA LYS A 142 -10.58 6.90 -15.02
C LYS A 142 -9.74 6.12 -14.01
N LEU A 143 -8.71 5.44 -14.46
CA LEU A 143 -7.77 4.73 -13.61
C LEU A 143 -6.70 5.71 -13.11
N ASN A 144 -6.93 6.32 -11.96
CA ASN A 144 -6.04 7.35 -11.39
C ASN A 144 -4.87 6.79 -10.57
N ALA A 145 -4.92 5.51 -10.16
CA ALA A 145 -3.86 4.91 -9.36
C ALA A 145 -3.82 3.39 -9.48
N LEU A 146 -2.68 2.79 -9.14
CA LEU A 146 -2.51 1.33 -9.01
C LEU A 146 -2.27 0.95 -7.55
N PRO A 147 -2.89 -0.15 -7.05
CA PRO A 147 -2.67 -0.64 -5.70
C PRO A 147 -1.29 -1.27 -5.56
N THR A 148 -0.67 -1.09 -4.39
CA THR A 148 0.61 -1.75 -4.06
C THR A 148 0.40 -3.15 -3.51
N GLY A 149 -0.71 -3.39 -2.82
CA GLY A 149 -1.13 -4.66 -2.25
C GLY A 149 -2.56 -4.57 -1.76
N THR A 150 -3.12 -5.69 -1.29
CA THR A 150 -4.48 -5.74 -0.74
C THR A 150 -4.45 -6.03 0.76
N ASN A 151 -5.43 -5.51 1.50
CA ASN A 151 -5.47 -5.56 2.95
C ASN A 151 -6.91 -5.66 3.46
N CYS A 152 -7.10 -6.35 4.58
CA CYS A 152 -8.35 -6.35 5.35
C CYS A 152 -8.06 -6.46 6.84
N ILE A 153 -9.06 -6.25 7.70
CA ILE A 153 -8.96 -6.64 9.10
C ILE A 153 -9.05 -8.16 9.17
N THR A 154 -8.13 -8.77 9.91
CA THR A 154 -8.07 -10.22 10.14
C THR A 154 -7.92 -10.50 11.62
N PHE A 155 -8.42 -11.65 12.06
CA PHE A 155 -8.36 -12.12 13.44
C PHE A 155 -7.27 -13.19 13.53
N TYR A 156 -6.34 -13.01 14.45
CA TYR A 156 -5.28 -13.94 14.78
C TYR A 156 -5.50 -14.46 16.19
N TYR A 157 -5.49 -15.78 16.36
CA TYR A 157 -5.71 -16.41 17.66
C TYR A 157 -4.53 -17.24 18.09
N ASN A 158 -4.20 -17.16 19.37
CA ASN A 158 -3.26 -18.07 20.02
C ASN A 158 -3.98 -19.39 20.29
N LYS A 159 -3.88 -20.33 19.34
CA LYS A 159 -4.51 -21.64 19.43
C LYS A 159 -4.06 -22.40 20.67
N THR A 160 -2.80 -22.29 21.06
CA THR A 160 -2.27 -22.89 22.28
C THR A 160 -3.04 -22.46 23.52
N MET A 161 -3.37 -21.15 23.61
CA MET A 161 -4.20 -20.63 24.72
C MET A 161 -5.64 -21.13 24.64
N TYR A 162 -6.30 -21.03 23.47
CA TYR A 162 -7.66 -21.53 23.31
C TYR A 162 -7.78 -23.00 23.68
N ASP A 163 -6.84 -23.84 23.21
CA ASP A 163 -6.80 -25.28 23.56
C ASP A 163 -6.62 -25.50 25.08
N SER A 164 -5.81 -24.69 25.76
CA SER A 164 -5.58 -24.78 27.20
C SER A 164 -6.84 -24.51 28.03
N TYR A 165 -7.74 -23.67 27.51
CA TYR A 165 -9.06 -23.40 28.10
C TYR A 165 -10.14 -24.37 27.64
N GLY A 166 -9.81 -25.35 26.77
CA GLY A 166 -10.79 -26.30 26.20
C GLY A 166 -11.77 -25.63 25.23
N LEU A 167 -11.37 -24.54 24.59
CA LEU A 167 -12.20 -23.75 23.68
C LEU A 167 -11.81 -24.00 22.22
N SER A 168 -12.81 -24.08 21.35
CA SER A 168 -12.61 -23.96 19.91
C SER A 168 -12.32 -22.49 19.52
N LEU A 169 -11.68 -22.29 18.37
CA LEU A 169 -11.50 -20.94 17.82
C LEU A 169 -12.85 -20.29 17.49
N PRO A 170 -13.02 -18.99 17.73
CA PRO A 170 -14.26 -18.28 17.45
C PRO A 170 -14.58 -18.18 15.96
N GLU A 171 -15.81 -18.51 15.56
CA GLU A 171 -16.36 -18.31 14.23
C GLU A 171 -17.39 -17.18 14.18
N ASN A 172 -17.94 -16.82 15.35
CA ASN A 172 -18.99 -15.82 15.48
C ASN A 172 -18.85 -14.99 16.75
N TRP A 173 -19.56 -13.87 16.83
CA TRP A 173 -19.50 -12.95 17.98
C TRP A 173 -19.89 -13.63 19.31
N SER A 174 -20.79 -14.60 19.26
CA SER A 174 -21.18 -15.34 20.48
C SER A 174 -20.06 -16.22 21.00
N ASP A 175 -19.23 -16.77 20.12
CA ASP A 175 -18.10 -17.61 20.55
C ASP A 175 -17.04 -16.78 21.27
N LEU A 176 -16.80 -15.54 20.80
CA LEU A 176 -15.94 -14.58 21.51
C LEU A 176 -16.49 -14.24 22.89
N ILE A 177 -17.82 -14.03 23.01
CA ILE A 177 -18.47 -13.77 24.31
C ILE A 177 -18.34 -15.00 25.24
N ASN A 178 -18.54 -16.21 24.70
CA ASN A 178 -18.39 -17.44 25.47
C ASN A 178 -16.92 -17.63 25.92
N ALA A 179 -15.96 -17.37 25.04
CA ALA A 179 -14.54 -17.45 25.39
C ALA A 179 -14.21 -16.45 26.53
N ALA A 180 -14.74 -15.24 26.47
CA ALA A 180 -14.56 -14.25 27.54
C ALA A 180 -15.07 -14.73 28.91
N GLU A 181 -16.22 -15.39 28.97
CA GLU A 181 -16.74 -15.92 30.24
C GLU A 181 -15.83 -17.03 30.82
N VAL A 182 -15.16 -17.82 29.98
CA VAL A 182 -14.22 -18.86 30.43
C VAL A 182 -12.88 -18.25 30.86
N MET A 183 -12.33 -17.33 30.09
CA MET A 183 -11.00 -16.72 30.32
C MET A 183 -11.01 -15.66 31.43
N LYS A 184 -12.18 -15.21 31.84
CA LYS A 184 -12.39 -14.09 32.78
C LYS A 184 -11.69 -14.28 34.14
N SER A 185 -11.58 -15.53 34.64
CA SER A 185 -10.93 -15.80 35.92
C SER A 185 -9.45 -15.48 35.92
N ASP A 186 -8.81 -15.58 34.77
CA ASP A 186 -7.37 -15.36 34.60
C ASP A 186 -7.06 -13.96 34.06
N GLU A 187 -8.09 -13.11 33.96
CA GLU A 187 -7.99 -11.74 33.43
C GLU A 187 -7.49 -11.68 31.97
N VAL A 188 -7.70 -12.75 31.21
CA VAL A 188 -7.32 -12.86 29.79
C VAL A 188 -8.50 -12.43 28.90
N TYR A 189 -8.19 -11.65 27.87
CA TYR A 189 -9.16 -11.28 26.84
C TYR A 189 -9.11 -12.24 25.66
N PRO A 190 -10.26 -12.71 25.10
CA PRO A 190 -10.27 -13.55 23.91
C PRO A 190 -9.61 -12.97 22.69
N VAL A 191 -9.77 -11.65 22.51
CA VAL A 191 -9.19 -10.90 21.39
C VAL A 191 -8.96 -9.44 21.80
N GLU A 192 -7.88 -8.86 21.36
CA GLU A 192 -7.64 -7.44 21.44
C GLU A 192 -7.77 -6.81 20.06
N MET A 193 -8.38 -5.63 19.96
CA MET A 193 -8.69 -4.99 18.68
C MET A 193 -7.95 -3.67 18.56
N THR A 194 -7.22 -3.46 17.46
CA THR A 194 -6.74 -2.12 17.10
C THR A 194 -7.92 -1.17 16.91
N LYS A 195 -7.70 0.15 17.00
CA LYS A 195 -8.78 1.14 16.84
C LYS A 195 -9.60 0.95 15.58
N LYS A 196 -8.93 0.67 14.46
CA LYS A 196 -9.63 0.45 13.18
C LYS A 196 -10.34 -0.90 13.16
N ALA A 197 -9.77 -1.94 13.76
CA ALA A 197 -10.43 -3.23 13.88
C ALA A 197 -11.71 -3.14 14.73
N ALA A 198 -11.67 -2.46 15.88
CA ALA A 198 -12.84 -2.25 16.71
C ALA A 198 -13.95 -1.46 16.00
N TYR A 199 -13.57 -0.43 15.25
CA TYR A 199 -14.50 0.35 14.41
C TYR A 199 -15.14 -0.51 13.33
N LEU A 200 -14.33 -1.21 12.51
CA LEU A 200 -14.83 -2.03 11.40
C LEU A 200 -15.61 -3.26 11.90
N SER A 201 -15.26 -3.85 13.04
CA SER A 201 -16.05 -4.90 13.69
C SER A 201 -17.44 -4.38 14.09
N SER A 202 -17.53 -3.14 14.57
CA SER A 202 -18.81 -2.54 14.92
C SER A 202 -19.66 -2.22 13.68
N VAL A 203 -19.03 -1.78 12.58
CA VAL A 203 -19.70 -1.61 11.27
C VAL A 203 -20.19 -2.97 10.77
N ALA A 204 -19.31 -3.97 10.75
CA ALA A 204 -19.65 -5.32 10.29
C ALA A 204 -20.86 -5.88 11.06
N TYR A 205 -20.89 -5.73 12.38
CA TYR A 205 -22.02 -6.20 13.18
C TYR A 205 -23.36 -5.54 12.77
N VAL A 206 -23.37 -4.22 12.56
CA VAL A 206 -24.61 -3.52 12.15
C VAL A 206 -25.05 -4.00 10.76
N GLU A 207 -24.15 -4.12 9.81
CA GLU A 207 -24.46 -4.57 8.47
C GLU A 207 -24.92 -6.02 8.45
N GLN A 208 -24.32 -6.89 9.26
CA GLN A 208 -24.75 -8.28 9.45
C GLN A 208 -26.17 -8.39 9.99
N VAL A 209 -26.55 -7.50 10.90
CA VAL A 209 -27.90 -7.51 11.53
C VAL A 209 -28.95 -6.88 10.65
N THR A 210 -28.61 -5.78 9.97
CA THR A 210 -29.60 -4.91 9.28
C THR A 210 -29.56 -5.04 7.76
N GLY A 211 -28.46 -5.51 7.17
CA GLY A 211 -28.20 -5.49 5.74
C GLY A 211 -27.93 -4.08 5.18
N ARG A 212 -27.88 -3.05 6.05
CA ARG A 212 -27.67 -1.67 5.61
C ARG A 212 -26.20 -1.32 5.69
N LYS A 213 -25.59 -0.98 4.57
CA LYS A 213 -24.23 -0.46 4.50
C LYS A 213 -24.12 0.90 5.20
N MET A 214 -23.02 1.15 5.87
CA MET A 214 -22.75 2.45 6.50
C MET A 214 -22.66 3.56 5.47
N LEU A 215 -22.06 3.27 4.32
CA LEU A 215 -21.96 4.18 3.18
C LEU A 215 -22.60 3.57 1.95
N SER A 216 -23.26 4.40 1.14
CA SER A 216 -23.72 4.03 -0.21
C SER A 216 -22.52 3.89 -1.16
N ASP A 217 -22.75 3.38 -2.37
CA ASP A 217 -21.73 3.31 -3.42
C ASP A 217 -21.24 4.73 -3.84
N SER A 218 -22.06 5.77 -3.66
CA SER A 218 -21.66 7.19 -3.83
C SER A 218 -20.92 7.76 -2.60
N GLY A 219 -20.73 6.96 -1.53
CA GLY A 219 -20.07 7.36 -0.30
C GLY A 219 -20.90 8.27 0.60
N GLU A 220 -22.25 8.23 0.48
CA GLU A 220 -23.18 8.94 1.36
C GLU A 220 -23.50 8.10 2.59
N PHE A 221 -23.55 8.73 3.76
CA PHE A 221 -23.87 8.07 5.02
C PHE A 221 -25.31 7.57 5.05
N GLN A 222 -25.51 6.25 5.29
CA GLN A 222 -26.81 5.59 5.21
C GLN A 222 -27.37 5.16 6.58
N TYR A 223 -26.55 5.15 7.64
CA TYR A 223 -27.01 4.70 8.94
C TYR A 223 -28.08 5.63 9.52
N THR A 224 -29.13 5.02 10.04
CA THR A 224 -30.13 5.70 10.89
C THR A 224 -29.59 5.90 12.30
N SER A 225 -30.30 6.68 13.11
CA SER A 225 -29.98 6.80 14.53
C SER A 225 -30.02 5.46 15.27
N GLU A 226 -30.85 4.51 14.81
CA GLU A 226 -30.94 3.18 15.39
C GLU A 226 -29.73 2.33 15.05
N ASP A 227 -29.24 2.42 13.81
CA ASP A 227 -28.01 1.72 13.39
C ASP A 227 -26.79 2.23 14.17
N VAL A 228 -26.70 3.54 14.39
CA VAL A 228 -25.63 4.13 15.22
C VAL A 228 -25.74 3.66 16.68
N ARG A 229 -26.97 3.57 17.25
CA ARG A 229 -27.14 3.00 18.60
C ARG A 229 -26.73 1.53 18.65
N LEU A 230 -27.09 0.75 17.64
CA LEU A 230 -26.71 -0.67 17.54
C LEU A 230 -25.19 -0.83 17.48
N MET A 231 -24.52 0.00 16.69
CA MET A 231 -23.06 0.03 16.58
C MET A 231 -22.39 0.30 17.93
N LEU A 232 -22.86 1.34 18.65
CA LEU A 232 -22.32 1.70 19.96
C LEU A 232 -22.64 0.64 21.03
N ALA A 233 -23.86 0.07 20.99
CA ALA A 233 -24.29 -0.97 21.91
C ALA A 233 -23.47 -2.27 21.74
N PHE A 234 -23.17 -2.66 20.50
CA PHE A 234 -22.30 -3.79 20.21
C PHE A 234 -20.90 -3.61 20.84
N TYR A 235 -20.25 -2.47 20.56
CA TYR A 235 -18.92 -2.23 21.13
C TYR A 235 -18.94 -2.17 22.65
N GLN A 236 -19.96 -1.53 23.24
CA GLN A 236 -20.15 -1.51 24.69
C GLN A 236 -20.35 -2.92 25.27
N GLU A 237 -21.08 -3.79 24.57
CA GLU A 237 -21.25 -5.20 24.98
C GLU A 237 -19.91 -5.94 24.98
N MET A 238 -19.09 -5.78 23.92
CA MET A 238 -17.76 -6.39 23.85
C MET A 238 -16.88 -5.97 25.04
N LEU A 239 -16.93 -4.70 25.43
CA LEU A 239 -16.21 -4.18 26.60
C LEU A 239 -16.78 -4.73 27.93
N ASN A 240 -18.11 -4.68 28.12
CA ASN A 240 -18.77 -5.12 29.34
C ASN A 240 -18.58 -6.63 29.57
N LYS A 241 -18.57 -7.41 28.51
CA LYS A 241 -18.34 -8.86 28.53
C LYS A 241 -16.85 -9.23 28.60
N LYS A 242 -15.95 -8.25 28.61
CA LYS A 242 -14.51 -8.45 28.57
C LYS A 242 -14.03 -9.30 27.37
N VAL A 243 -14.69 -9.17 26.22
CA VAL A 243 -14.24 -9.78 24.98
C VAL A 243 -12.96 -9.11 24.50
N THR A 244 -12.88 -7.79 24.63
CA THR A 244 -11.72 -6.98 24.25
C THR A 244 -11.51 -5.86 25.29
N LYS A 245 -10.30 -5.33 25.33
CA LYS A 245 -10.02 -4.07 26.00
C LYS A 245 -10.57 -2.87 25.22
N PRO A 246 -10.69 -1.68 25.85
CA PRO A 246 -10.89 -0.45 25.10
C PRO A 246 -9.78 -0.27 24.04
N ALA A 247 -10.15 0.08 22.81
CA ALA A 247 -9.19 0.17 21.71
C ALA A 247 -8.09 1.25 21.89
N TRP A 248 -8.25 2.17 22.85
CA TRP A 248 -7.19 3.12 23.23
C TRP A 248 -6.18 2.54 24.22
N ASP A 249 -6.51 1.39 24.87
CA ASP A 249 -5.64 0.66 25.80
C ASP A 249 -4.95 -0.55 25.10
N PHE A 250 -5.01 -0.61 23.77
CA PHE A 250 -4.35 -1.65 22.96
C PHE A 250 -2.84 -1.65 23.20
N ASP A 251 -2.29 -2.78 23.63
CA ASP A 251 -0.84 -3.00 23.76
C ASP A 251 -0.40 -4.14 22.83
N ARG A 252 0.45 -3.82 21.86
CA ARG A 252 0.99 -4.79 20.90
C ARG A 252 1.66 -6.03 21.52
N ASN A 253 2.12 -5.91 22.77
CA ASN A 253 2.86 -6.98 23.45
C ASN A 253 1.93 -7.90 24.25
N ASP A 254 0.63 -7.64 24.30
CA ASP A 254 -0.28 -8.40 25.15
C ASP A 254 -0.49 -9.84 24.66
N LEU A 255 -0.40 -10.09 23.34
CA LEU A 255 -0.46 -11.43 22.79
C LEU A 255 0.74 -12.29 23.25
N GLU A 256 1.96 -11.75 23.20
CA GLU A 256 3.16 -12.48 23.66
C GLU A 256 3.19 -12.66 25.19
N LYS A 257 2.56 -11.75 25.95
CA LYS A 257 2.44 -11.84 27.42
C LYS A 257 1.27 -12.71 27.87
N CYS A 258 0.51 -13.27 26.95
CA CYS A 258 -0.71 -14.05 27.23
C CYS A 258 -1.79 -13.27 28.00
N LEU A 259 -1.82 -11.96 27.90
CA LEU A 259 -2.89 -11.10 28.44
C LEU A 259 -4.09 -11.02 27.49
N THR A 260 -3.86 -11.38 26.22
CA THR A 260 -4.91 -11.63 25.24
C THR A 260 -4.65 -12.96 24.52
N ALA A 261 -5.70 -13.68 24.15
CA ALA A 261 -5.64 -14.90 23.38
C ALA A 261 -5.79 -14.69 21.87
N GLY A 262 -5.84 -13.42 21.42
CA GLY A 262 -5.91 -13.08 20.02
C GLY A 262 -5.77 -11.59 19.76
N VAL A 263 -5.54 -11.22 18.51
CA VAL A 263 -5.48 -9.85 18.03
C VAL A 263 -6.24 -9.70 16.72
N ALA A 264 -6.98 -8.61 16.58
CA ALA A 264 -7.60 -8.20 15.33
C ALA A 264 -6.92 -6.93 14.81
N SER A 265 -6.36 -7.02 13.60
CA SER A 265 -5.60 -5.94 12.95
C SER A 265 -5.59 -6.08 11.43
N TRP A 266 -4.97 -5.14 10.74
CA TRP A 266 -4.69 -5.26 9.32
C TRP A 266 -3.75 -6.44 9.03
N ILE A 267 -3.91 -7.10 7.87
CA ILE A 267 -3.00 -8.16 7.41
C ILE A 267 -1.56 -7.65 7.37
N SER A 268 -1.32 -6.44 6.88
CA SER A 268 0.01 -5.84 6.80
C SER A 268 0.71 -5.62 8.16
N ASP A 269 0.01 -5.81 9.26
CA ASP A 269 0.56 -5.73 10.61
C ASP A 269 0.69 -7.12 11.27
N ALA A 270 0.35 -8.19 10.56
CA ALA A 270 0.27 -9.54 11.10
C ALA A 270 1.58 -10.02 11.75
N GLU A 271 2.70 -9.90 11.04
CA GLU A 271 4.00 -10.31 11.56
C GLU A 271 4.38 -9.50 12.80
N TYR A 272 4.12 -8.19 12.78
CA TYR A 272 4.44 -7.30 13.88
C TYR A 272 3.77 -7.69 15.20
N TYR A 273 2.53 -8.20 15.15
CA TYR A 273 1.79 -8.62 16.35
C TYR A 273 1.98 -10.10 16.67
N CYS A 274 2.12 -10.96 15.67
CA CYS A 274 2.09 -12.42 15.86
C CYS A 274 3.48 -13.02 16.04
N GLU A 275 4.50 -12.52 15.34
CA GLU A 275 5.84 -13.09 15.37
C GLU A 275 6.46 -13.18 16.77
N PRO A 276 6.32 -12.18 17.67
CA PRO A 276 6.85 -12.29 19.04
C PRO A 276 6.27 -13.50 19.80
N ALA A 277 4.97 -13.73 19.71
CA ALA A 277 4.33 -14.88 20.35
C ALA A 277 4.73 -16.21 19.68
N GLN A 278 4.87 -16.24 18.35
CA GLN A 278 5.38 -17.41 17.62
C GLN A 278 6.80 -17.80 18.04
N LYS A 279 7.68 -16.81 18.24
CA LYS A 279 9.06 -17.02 18.73
C LYS A 279 9.11 -17.62 20.13
N LEU A 280 8.08 -17.43 20.94
CA LEU A 280 7.91 -18.06 22.25
C LEU A 280 7.33 -19.49 22.15
N GLY A 281 7.03 -19.96 20.94
CA GLY A 281 6.51 -21.32 20.69
C GLY A 281 4.99 -21.43 20.73
N PHE A 282 4.25 -20.31 20.73
CA PHE A 282 2.80 -20.34 20.62
C PHE A 282 2.36 -20.60 19.18
N ASP A 283 1.31 -21.42 19.03
CA ASP A 283 0.64 -21.65 17.74
C ASP A 283 -0.34 -20.51 17.46
N ILE A 284 0.08 -19.56 16.65
CA ILE A 284 -0.76 -18.44 16.21
C ILE A 284 -1.37 -18.77 14.85
N VAL A 285 -2.70 -18.76 14.81
CA VAL A 285 -3.47 -19.15 13.63
C VAL A 285 -4.41 -18.02 13.18
N ILE A 286 -4.79 -18.07 11.90
CA ILE A 286 -5.71 -17.12 11.30
C ILE A 286 -7.14 -17.61 11.56
N GLY A 287 -7.92 -16.77 12.24
CA GLY A 287 -9.34 -17.03 12.53
C GLY A 287 -10.27 -16.69 11.37
N ASP A 288 -11.54 -17.04 11.53
CA ASP A 288 -12.61 -16.64 10.64
C ASP A 288 -13.04 -15.19 10.92
N TYR A 289 -13.73 -14.59 9.95
CA TYR A 289 -14.37 -13.28 10.12
C TYR A 289 -15.65 -13.47 10.97
N PRO A 290 -15.69 -12.94 12.22
CA PRO A 290 -16.83 -13.18 13.10
C PRO A 290 -18.13 -12.69 12.49
N LYS A 291 -19.19 -13.51 12.61
CA LYS A 291 -20.50 -13.21 12.06
C LYS A 291 -21.58 -13.22 13.15
N HIS A 292 -22.64 -12.46 12.91
CA HIS A 292 -23.88 -12.65 13.65
C HIS A 292 -24.57 -13.94 13.19
N LYS A 293 -25.17 -14.70 14.11
CA LYS A 293 -25.83 -16.00 13.79
C LYS A 293 -26.94 -15.90 12.73
N ARG A 294 -27.51 -14.72 12.55
CA ARG A 294 -28.54 -14.41 11.55
C ARG A 294 -28.05 -13.33 10.59
N ALA A 295 -26.77 -13.35 10.25
CA ALA A 295 -26.20 -12.36 9.35
C ALA A 295 -26.90 -12.40 7.99
N VAL A 296 -27.26 -11.21 7.49
CA VAL A 296 -27.87 -11.02 6.18
C VAL A 296 -26.86 -10.49 5.15
N SER A 297 -25.69 -10.09 5.61
CA SER A 297 -24.52 -9.72 4.80
C SER A 297 -23.24 -10.09 5.55
N SER A 298 -22.11 -10.04 4.91
CA SER A 298 -20.81 -10.25 5.56
C SER A 298 -20.43 -9.07 6.46
N GLY A 299 -20.57 -7.84 5.97
CA GLY A 299 -20.14 -6.63 6.63
C GLY A 299 -18.61 -6.44 6.71
N TRP A 300 -17.83 -7.33 6.09
CA TRP A 300 -16.38 -7.26 6.08
C TRP A 300 -15.84 -6.72 4.76
N TYR A 301 -14.72 -6.02 4.82
CA TYR A 301 -14.20 -5.22 3.72
C TYR A 301 -12.71 -5.45 3.46
N LYS A 302 -12.33 -5.47 2.18
CA LYS A 302 -10.95 -5.40 1.69
C LYS A 302 -10.67 -4.04 1.03
N LYS A 303 -9.43 -3.58 1.09
CA LYS A 303 -8.96 -2.33 0.49
C LYS A 303 -7.51 -2.45 0.04
N PRO A 304 -6.97 -1.52 -0.77
CA PRO A 304 -5.53 -1.51 -1.04
C PRO A 304 -4.73 -1.13 0.20
N THR A 305 -3.52 -1.65 0.33
CA THR A 305 -2.57 -1.25 1.36
C THR A 305 -2.20 0.23 1.20
N SER A 306 -1.81 0.60 0.01
CA SER A 306 -1.63 1.97 -0.50
C SER A 306 -1.79 1.95 -2.01
N VAL A 307 -1.84 3.12 -2.63
CA VAL A 307 -1.89 3.25 -4.09
C VAL A 307 -0.79 4.18 -4.58
N TYR A 308 -0.36 4.00 -5.83
CA TYR A 308 0.53 4.90 -6.53
C TYR A 308 -0.22 5.62 -7.64
N ALA A 309 -0.11 6.95 -7.67
CA ALA A 309 -0.73 7.82 -8.66
C ALA A 309 0.34 8.67 -9.39
N ILE A 310 0.06 9.04 -10.63
CA ILE A 310 0.88 9.97 -11.41
C ILE A 310 0.20 11.34 -11.39
N LYS A 311 1.00 12.39 -11.10
CA LYS A 311 0.56 13.77 -11.15
C LYS A 311 -0.02 14.13 -12.52
N LYS A 312 -1.19 14.78 -12.56
CA LYS A 312 -1.85 15.18 -13.84
C LYS A 312 -0.96 16.04 -14.73
N ASN A 313 -0.23 16.97 -14.12
CA ASN A 313 0.58 17.98 -14.83
C ASN A 313 2.06 17.58 -14.91
N THR A 314 2.40 16.29 -14.79
CA THR A 314 3.80 15.85 -14.99
C THR A 314 4.28 16.22 -16.39
N LYS A 315 5.56 16.61 -16.48
CA LYS A 315 6.19 16.93 -17.76
C LYS A 315 6.75 15.70 -18.48
N SER A 316 6.78 14.55 -17.78
CA SER A 316 7.40 13.33 -18.26
C SER A 316 6.46 12.11 -18.01
N PRO A 317 5.22 12.12 -18.57
CA PRO A 317 4.23 11.09 -18.27
C PRO A 317 4.67 9.67 -18.68
N GLU A 318 5.38 9.53 -19.80
CA GLU A 318 5.88 8.22 -20.26
C GLU A 318 6.94 7.64 -19.31
N GLU A 319 7.91 8.45 -18.89
CA GLU A 319 8.96 8.02 -17.96
C GLU A 319 8.40 7.79 -16.55
N ALA A 320 7.42 8.58 -16.12
CA ALA A 320 6.70 8.35 -14.88
C ALA A 320 5.92 7.02 -14.94
N ALA A 321 5.27 6.72 -16.06
CA ALA A 321 4.57 5.45 -16.28
C ALA A 321 5.52 4.24 -16.24
N LYS A 322 6.67 4.31 -16.92
CA LYS A 322 7.70 3.25 -16.89
C LYS A 322 8.27 3.02 -15.49
N LEU A 323 8.50 4.10 -14.74
CA LEU A 323 8.94 4.00 -13.35
C LEU A 323 7.82 3.42 -12.46
N LEU A 324 6.57 3.84 -12.66
CA LEU A 324 5.43 3.27 -11.95
C LEU A 324 5.29 1.78 -12.22
N ASP A 325 5.38 1.35 -13.48
CA ASP A 325 5.37 -0.06 -13.87
C ASP A 325 6.48 -0.85 -13.17
N TYR A 326 7.71 -0.33 -13.18
CA TYR A 326 8.82 -0.94 -12.45
C TYR A 326 8.54 -1.07 -10.94
N LEU A 327 7.95 -0.04 -10.32
CA LEU A 327 7.65 -0.03 -8.89
C LEU A 327 6.59 -1.06 -8.47
N VAL A 328 5.64 -1.40 -9.36
CA VAL A 328 4.53 -2.32 -9.04
C VAL A 328 4.65 -3.70 -9.70
N ASN A 329 5.26 -3.79 -10.89
CA ASN A 329 5.35 -5.01 -11.70
C ASN A 329 6.79 -5.53 -11.85
N GLY A 330 7.81 -4.71 -11.58
CA GLY A 330 9.20 -5.06 -11.84
C GLY A 330 9.72 -6.18 -10.92
N GLU A 331 10.27 -7.27 -11.49
CA GLU A 331 10.84 -8.40 -10.73
C GLU A 331 11.88 -7.92 -9.70
N GLU A 332 12.84 -7.07 -10.12
CA GLU A 332 13.91 -6.58 -9.24
C GLU A 332 13.34 -5.78 -8.06
N MET A 333 12.35 -4.92 -8.30
CA MET A 333 11.69 -4.16 -7.24
C MET A 333 10.89 -5.08 -6.32
N ALA A 334 10.18 -6.06 -6.86
CA ALA A 334 9.43 -7.04 -6.08
C ALA A 334 10.36 -7.83 -5.13
N LEU A 335 11.51 -8.29 -5.62
CA LEU A 335 12.48 -9.03 -4.81
C LEU A 335 13.14 -8.17 -3.72
N LEU A 336 13.38 -6.88 -3.97
CA LEU A 336 13.91 -5.95 -2.98
C LEU A 336 12.87 -5.61 -1.89
N GLN A 337 11.62 -5.40 -2.28
CA GLN A 337 10.54 -5.02 -1.40
C GLN A 337 9.98 -6.20 -0.60
N GLY A 338 9.95 -7.41 -1.20
CA GLY A 338 9.24 -8.54 -0.63
C GLY A 338 7.78 -8.16 -0.33
N MET A 339 7.32 -8.49 0.86
CA MET A 339 6.01 -8.11 1.38
C MET A 339 6.03 -6.84 2.24
N GLY A 340 7.09 -6.02 2.20
CA GLY A 340 7.26 -4.83 3.05
C GLY A 340 6.21 -3.72 2.86
N LYS A 341 5.36 -3.82 1.82
CA LYS A 341 4.17 -2.97 1.60
C LYS A 341 2.87 -3.79 1.53
N GLY A 342 2.84 -4.95 2.14
CA GLY A 342 1.78 -5.95 1.98
C GLY A 342 2.08 -6.92 0.84
N VAL A 343 1.30 -7.98 0.75
CA VAL A 343 1.37 -8.91 -0.39
C VAL A 343 1.02 -8.15 -1.67
N PRO A 344 1.88 -8.20 -2.71
CA PRO A 344 1.67 -7.42 -3.93
C PRO A 344 0.31 -7.67 -4.59
N ALA A 345 -0.32 -6.60 -5.08
CA ALA A 345 -1.55 -6.71 -5.89
C ALA A 345 -1.25 -7.15 -7.34
N SER A 346 -0.03 -6.90 -7.82
CA SER A 346 0.42 -7.30 -9.15
C SER A 346 0.74 -8.80 -9.21
N LYS A 347 0.14 -9.52 -10.16
CA LYS A 347 0.46 -10.92 -10.44
C LYS A 347 1.92 -11.10 -10.87
N ALA A 348 2.48 -10.17 -11.62
CA ALA A 348 3.88 -10.23 -12.04
C ALA A 348 4.85 -10.16 -10.85
N ALA A 349 4.55 -9.28 -9.87
CA ALA A 349 5.33 -9.19 -8.64
C ALA A 349 5.16 -10.43 -7.75
N LEU A 350 3.93 -10.98 -7.64
CA LEU A 350 3.68 -12.23 -6.92
C LEU A 350 4.44 -13.41 -7.51
N GLU A 351 4.38 -13.60 -8.82
CA GLU A 351 5.11 -14.66 -9.54
C GLU A 351 6.63 -14.54 -9.32
N ALA A 352 7.17 -13.31 -9.28
CA ALA A 352 8.59 -13.10 -9.01
C ALA A 352 8.98 -13.51 -7.58
N LEU A 353 8.14 -13.24 -6.58
CA LEU A 353 8.35 -13.64 -5.18
C LEU A 353 8.19 -15.16 -5.01
N GLU A 354 7.16 -15.75 -5.63
CA GLU A 354 6.92 -17.20 -5.60
C GLU A 354 8.09 -17.99 -6.19
N ALA A 355 8.63 -17.54 -7.33
CA ALA A 355 9.78 -18.16 -7.97
C ALA A 355 11.06 -18.17 -7.11
N ARG A 356 11.09 -17.42 -6.02
CA ARG A 356 12.21 -17.31 -5.07
C ARG A 356 11.87 -17.80 -3.67
N ASP A 357 10.72 -18.48 -3.50
CA ASP A 357 10.23 -18.96 -2.19
C ASP A 357 10.15 -17.84 -1.13
N MET A 358 9.78 -16.61 -1.55
CA MET A 358 9.67 -15.43 -0.67
C MET A 358 8.26 -15.18 -0.14
N LEU A 359 7.29 -16.01 -0.51
CA LEU A 359 5.90 -15.94 -0.05
C LEU A 359 5.69 -16.94 1.09
N ASP A 360 5.88 -16.49 2.33
CA ASP A 360 5.68 -17.28 3.54
C ASP A 360 5.23 -16.38 4.70
N GLY A 361 5.05 -16.98 5.87
CA GLY A 361 4.67 -16.30 7.09
C GLY A 361 3.16 -16.12 7.26
N ILE A 362 2.80 -15.52 8.39
CA ILE A 362 1.38 -15.37 8.77
C ILE A 362 0.67 -14.30 7.94
N GLU A 363 1.41 -13.29 7.49
CA GLU A 363 0.88 -12.23 6.62
C GLU A 363 0.46 -12.80 5.27
N TYR A 364 1.31 -13.61 4.63
CA TYR A 364 0.98 -14.25 3.35
C TYR A 364 -0.22 -15.20 3.48
N LYS A 365 -0.24 -16.06 4.48
CA LYS A 365 -1.37 -16.98 4.74
C LYS A 365 -2.68 -16.23 5.00
N ALA A 366 -2.64 -15.09 5.67
CA ALA A 366 -3.82 -14.26 5.88
C ALA A 366 -4.29 -13.61 4.57
N ASN A 367 -3.36 -13.22 3.69
CA ASN A 367 -3.69 -12.71 2.37
C ASN A 367 -4.30 -13.79 1.46
N GLU A 368 -3.78 -15.03 1.48
CA GLU A 368 -4.38 -16.17 0.77
C GLU A 368 -5.83 -16.43 1.24
N LYS A 369 -6.06 -16.40 2.57
CA LYS A 369 -7.41 -16.53 3.12
C LYS A 369 -8.32 -15.38 2.66
N MET A 370 -7.84 -14.16 2.66
CA MET A 370 -8.57 -12.98 2.15
C MET A 370 -8.91 -13.14 0.66
N ALA A 371 -7.92 -13.52 -0.17
CA ALA A 371 -8.09 -13.68 -1.61
C ALA A 371 -9.07 -14.81 -1.97
N SER A 372 -9.12 -15.88 -1.18
CA SER A 372 -10.04 -17.01 -1.36
C SER A 372 -11.44 -16.78 -0.77
N SER A 373 -11.68 -15.65 -0.12
CA SER A 373 -12.95 -15.34 0.55
C SER A 373 -13.90 -14.55 -0.34
N ASP A 374 -15.05 -15.11 -0.62
CA ASP A 374 -16.18 -14.43 -1.29
C ASP A 374 -16.95 -13.49 -0.34
N GLU A 375 -16.49 -13.35 0.91
CA GLU A 375 -17.21 -12.63 1.97
C GLU A 375 -16.76 -11.17 2.10
N LEU A 376 -15.68 -10.77 1.43
CA LEU A 376 -15.09 -9.45 1.56
C LEU A 376 -15.52 -8.54 0.42
N GLU A 377 -16.21 -7.47 0.77
CA GLU A 377 -16.57 -6.43 -0.17
C GLU A 377 -15.46 -5.38 -0.32
N ILE A 378 -15.49 -4.60 -1.40
CA ILE A 378 -14.57 -3.49 -1.57
C ILE A 378 -14.95 -2.36 -0.62
N MET A 379 -13.98 -1.95 0.21
CA MET A 379 -14.16 -0.85 1.15
C MET A 379 -14.34 0.47 0.42
N SER A 380 -15.34 1.25 0.79
CA SER A 380 -15.39 2.64 0.39
C SER A 380 -14.16 3.40 0.91
N PRO A 381 -13.52 4.26 0.10
CA PRO A 381 -12.39 5.08 0.57
C PRO A 381 -12.77 6.08 1.68
N LYS A 382 -14.06 6.31 1.88
CA LYS A 382 -14.62 7.17 2.94
C LYS A 382 -14.92 6.41 4.25
N LEU A 383 -14.84 5.07 4.25
CA LEU A 383 -15.03 4.22 5.43
C LEU A 383 -13.73 4.06 6.22
#